data_452f94c2a61aa32239b6bb6f57378d8a
#
_entry.id   452f94c2a61aa32239b6bb6f57378d8a
#
_cell.length_a   1.000
_cell.length_b   1.000
_cell.length_c   1.000
_cell.angle_alpha   90.00
_cell.angle_beta   90.00
_cell.angle_gamma   90.00
#
_symmetry.space_group_name_H-M   'P 1'
#
loop_
_entity.id
_entity.type
_entity.pdbx_description
1 polymer ?
#
loop_
_entity_poly.entity_id
_entity_poly.type
_entity_poly.pdbx_seq_one_letter_code
_entity_poly.pdbx_strand_id
1 'polypeptide(L)'
;GRCPQCRVSSPWLAFGFPLGIWLGFWPDRPQEPWQLCQELLLLWSLLLIAAIDWHTLWIEYRIVTLTLSLYFTILLLNEPGSVRGAFYGALLGAGGLYLLGVLYEALRGRAGLGDGDPAVMALIGAWTGPEGLVFVIFVAAISGSLFGGLWLLKNRQNWRETPVPFAPFLCLGGLVVHWTYPEILYQWPLYQIF
;
A
#
# COMPACT_ATOMS: atom_id res chain seq x y z
N GLY A 1 35.59 13.55 3.41
CA GLY A 1 34.53 14.20 2.64
C GLY A 1 33.19 13.53 2.92
N ARG A 2 32.26 14.24 3.59
CA ARG A 2 30.90 13.75 3.85
C ARG A 2 30.10 13.95 2.56
N CYS A 3 29.55 12.87 2.02
CA CYS A 3 28.66 12.91 0.85
C CYS A 3 27.46 13.81 1.16
N PRO A 4 27.17 14.89 0.38
CA PRO A 4 26.06 15.80 0.66
C PRO A 4 24.69 15.14 0.47
N GLN A 5 24.62 14.00 -0.21
CA GLN A 5 23.36 13.25 -0.50
C GLN A 5 22.98 12.24 0.59
N CYS A 6 23.90 11.90 1.51
CA CYS A 6 23.62 11.00 2.63
C CYS A 6 23.17 11.76 3.89
N ARG A 7 22.26 12.71 3.77
CA ARG A 7 21.48 13.19 4.92
C ARG A 7 20.39 12.16 5.21
N VAL A 8 20.79 11.04 5.78
CA VAL A 8 19.83 10.16 6.48
C VAL A 8 19.31 10.97 7.65
N SER A 9 18.10 11.44 7.54
CA SER A 9 17.33 11.99 8.64
C SER A 9 17.38 11.01 9.82
N SER A 10 17.48 11.53 11.02
CA SER A 10 17.69 10.78 12.27
C SER A 10 16.87 9.47 12.31
N PRO A 11 17.46 8.37 12.78
CA PRO A 11 16.77 7.08 12.89
C PRO A 11 15.46 7.16 13.69
N TRP A 12 15.31 8.14 14.56
CA TRP A 12 14.09 8.41 15.32
C TRP A 12 12.86 8.76 14.44
N LEU A 13 13.06 9.42 13.30
CA LEU A 13 11.97 9.69 12.34
C LEU A 13 11.56 8.43 11.57
N ALA A 14 12.49 7.53 11.32
CA ALA A 14 12.20 6.26 10.67
C ALA A 14 11.46 5.29 11.61
N PHE A 15 11.68 5.36 12.92
CA PHE A 15 11.11 4.44 13.89
C PHE A 15 10.01 5.06 14.75
N GLY A 16 10.12 6.29 15.16
CA GLY A 16 9.20 6.94 16.09
C GLY A 16 7.90 7.42 15.44
N PHE A 17 7.97 7.88 14.20
CA PHE A 17 6.80 8.41 13.49
C PHE A 17 5.75 7.33 13.18
N PRO A 18 6.14 6.14 12.63
CA PRO A 18 5.20 5.03 12.43
C PRO A 18 4.57 4.51 13.72
N LEU A 19 5.38 4.38 14.78
CA LEU A 19 4.90 3.96 16.10
C LEU A 19 3.91 4.98 16.69
N GLY A 20 4.16 6.28 16.51
CA GLY A 20 3.28 7.35 16.99
C GLY A 20 1.93 7.35 16.27
N ILE A 21 1.92 7.15 14.95
CA ILE A 21 0.70 7.00 14.15
C ILE A 21 -0.04 5.74 14.61
N TRP A 22 0.65 4.62 14.76
CA TRP A 22 0.07 3.37 15.19
C TRP A 22 -0.56 3.46 16.59
N LEU A 23 0.12 4.10 17.54
CA LEU A 23 -0.41 4.28 18.91
C LEU A 23 -1.59 5.26 18.99
N GLY A 24 -1.66 6.24 18.08
CA GLY A 24 -2.68 7.30 18.12
C GLY A 24 -3.94 7.01 17.31
N PHE A 25 -3.87 6.17 16.29
CA PHE A 25 -4.99 5.91 15.37
C PHE A 25 -5.67 4.55 15.55
N TRP A 26 -5.25 3.74 16.51
CA TRP A 26 -5.81 2.40 16.70
C TRP A 26 -6.93 2.36 17.73
N PRO A 27 -8.20 2.30 17.32
CA PRO A 27 -9.33 2.18 18.26
C PRO A 27 -9.36 0.79 18.93
N ASP A 28 -9.02 -0.27 18.18
CA ASP A 28 -9.02 -1.65 18.67
C ASP A 28 -7.61 -2.24 18.68
N ARG A 29 -6.94 -2.20 19.83
CA ARG A 29 -5.59 -2.76 19.96
C ARG A 29 -5.63 -4.26 19.71
N PRO A 30 -4.68 -4.79 18.91
CA PRO A 30 -4.57 -6.23 18.72
C PRO A 30 -4.40 -6.90 20.08
N GLN A 31 -5.26 -7.86 20.37
CA GLN A 31 -5.28 -8.55 21.66
C GLN A 31 -4.22 -9.64 21.71
N GLU A 32 -3.86 -10.17 20.54
CA GLU A 32 -2.89 -11.25 20.43
C GLU A 32 -1.55 -10.75 19.88
N PRO A 33 -0.41 -11.24 20.40
CA PRO A 33 0.93 -10.79 19.98
C PRO A 33 1.21 -10.96 18.48
N TRP A 34 0.64 -11.99 17.86
CA TRP A 34 0.83 -12.26 16.43
C TRP A 34 0.08 -11.25 15.54
N GLN A 35 -1.08 -10.74 15.99
CA GLN A 35 -1.79 -9.66 15.31
C GLN A 35 -0.95 -8.39 15.29
N LEU A 36 -0.33 -8.07 16.44
CA LEU A 36 0.60 -6.95 16.54
C LEU A 36 1.77 -7.09 15.54
N CYS A 37 2.33 -8.30 15.42
CA CYS A 37 3.40 -8.56 14.47
C CYS A 37 2.94 -8.34 13.02
N GLN A 38 1.74 -8.75 12.65
CA GLN A 38 1.17 -8.53 11.32
C GLN A 38 1.01 -7.05 11.03
N GLU A 39 0.46 -6.29 11.96
CA GLU A 39 0.24 -4.87 11.81
C GLU A 39 1.53 -4.07 11.65
N LEU A 40 2.50 -4.37 12.49
CA LEU A 40 3.82 -3.75 12.37
C LEU A 40 4.50 -4.13 11.06
N LEU A 41 4.34 -5.37 10.62
CA LEU A 41 4.89 -5.86 9.35
C LEU A 41 4.28 -5.10 8.16
N LEU A 42 2.95 -4.90 8.14
CA LEU A 42 2.27 -4.12 7.12
C LEU A 42 2.75 -2.66 7.14
N LEU A 43 2.64 -2.00 8.29
CA LEU A 43 3.00 -0.59 8.42
C LEU A 43 4.43 -0.32 7.96
N TRP A 44 5.40 -1.12 8.44
CA TRP A 44 6.79 -0.97 8.07
C TRP A 44 7.07 -1.22 6.61
N SER A 45 6.49 -2.27 6.03
CA SER A 45 6.68 -2.60 4.62
C SER A 45 6.12 -1.51 3.71
N LEU A 46 4.91 -1.01 3.98
CA LEU A 46 4.30 0.05 3.17
C LEU A 46 5.06 1.37 3.28
N LEU A 47 5.50 1.75 4.48
CA LEU A 47 6.30 2.97 4.66
C LEU A 47 7.67 2.87 3.97
N LEU A 48 8.30 1.69 4.05
CA LEU A 48 9.58 1.46 3.41
C LEU A 48 9.44 1.50 1.87
N ILE A 49 8.43 0.84 1.32
CA ILE A 49 8.13 0.85 -0.12
C ILE A 49 7.84 2.29 -0.58
N ALA A 50 6.97 3.01 0.13
CA ALA A 50 6.65 4.40 -0.20
C ALA A 50 7.88 5.32 -0.16
N ALA A 51 8.76 5.14 0.82
CA ALA A 51 9.99 5.94 0.92
C ALA A 51 10.98 5.62 -0.21
N ILE A 52 11.14 4.36 -0.57
CA ILE A 52 12.03 3.95 -1.66
C ILE A 52 11.48 4.47 -2.99
N ASP A 53 10.20 4.24 -3.28
CA ASP A 53 9.57 4.69 -4.52
C ASP A 53 9.62 6.21 -4.68
N TRP A 54 9.42 6.96 -3.59
CA TRP A 54 9.52 8.41 -3.61
C TRP A 54 10.88 8.94 -4.05
N HIS A 55 11.96 8.21 -3.74
CA HIS A 55 13.33 8.64 -4.05
C HIS A 55 13.89 8.02 -5.32
N THR A 56 13.48 6.80 -5.65
CA THR A 56 14.10 6.01 -6.72
C THR A 56 13.18 5.70 -7.88
N LEU A 57 11.85 5.86 -7.72
CA LEU A 57 10.83 5.41 -8.67
C LEU A 57 10.95 3.92 -8.99
N TRP A 58 11.46 3.14 -8.02
CA TRP A 58 11.72 1.73 -8.17
C TRP A 58 11.19 0.96 -6.96
N ILE A 59 10.44 -0.10 -7.21
CA ILE A 59 9.90 -0.97 -6.16
C ILE A 59 10.80 -2.19 -5.98
N GLU A 60 11.31 -2.38 -4.77
CA GLU A 60 12.14 -3.53 -4.42
C GLU A 60 11.25 -4.75 -4.14
N TYR A 61 11.15 -5.67 -5.11
CA TYR A 61 10.31 -6.87 -5.01
C TYR A 61 10.68 -7.78 -3.84
N ARG A 62 11.93 -7.74 -3.35
CA ARG A 62 12.37 -8.52 -2.19
C ARG A 62 11.62 -8.13 -0.93
N ILE A 63 11.30 -6.84 -0.75
CA ILE A 63 10.53 -6.37 0.39
C ILE A 63 9.12 -6.94 0.32
N VAL A 64 8.48 -6.84 -0.85
CA VAL A 64 7.12 -7.36 -1.06
C VAL A 64 7.06 -8.88 -0.83
N THR A 65 7.97 -9.64 -1.44
CA THR A 65 7.98 -11.11 -1.32
C THR A 65 8.27 -11.58 0.09
N LEU A 66 9.22 -10.96 0.79
CA LEU A 66 9.53 -11.29 2.18
C LEU A 66 8.35 -10.97 3.09
N THR A 67 7.74 -9.80 2.93
CA THR A 67 6.59 -9.40 3.75
C THR A 67 5.40 -10.33 3.53
N LEU A 68 5.06 -10.65 2.28
CA LEU A 68 3.99 -11.61 1.97
C LEU A 68 4.29 -13.00 2.53
N SER A 69 5.52 -13.49 2.39
CA SER A 69 5.91 -14.80 2.91
C SER A 69 5.77 -14.88 4.44
N LEU A 70 6.23 -13.85 5.15
CA LEU A 70 6.08 -13.76 6.60
C LEU A 70 4.61 -13.67 7.02
N TYR A 71 3.83 -12.83 6.34
CA TYR A 71 2.40 -12.70 6.61
C TYR A 71 1.64 -14.00 6.44
N PHE A 72 1.80 -14.68 5.30
CA PHE A 72 1.16 -15.98 5.07
C PHE A 72 1.62 -17.04 6.06
N THR A 73 2.89 -17.01 6.48
CA THR A 73 3.39 -17.93 7.52
C THR A 73 2.68 -17.68 8.85
N ILE A 74 2.54 -16.41 9.26
CA ILE A 74 1.84 -16.07 10.50
C ILE A 74 0.37 -16.48 10.42
N LEU A 75 -0.31 -16.23 9.28
CA LEU A 75 -1.71 -16.66 9.07
C LEU A 75 -1.88 -18.18 9.14
N LEU A 76 -1.01 -18.93 8.49
CA LEU A 76 -1.07 -20.40 8.48
C LEU A 76 -0.93 -20.99 9.88
N LEU A 77 -0.12 -20.37 10.74
CA LEU A 77 0.13 -20.85 12.09
C LEU A 77 -0.98 -20.46 13.09
N ASN A 78 -1.61 -19.29 12.90
CA ASN A 78 -2.53 -18.73 13.90
C ASN A 78 -3.99 -18.66 13.40
N GLU A 79 -4.21 -18.38 12.12
CA GLU A 79 -5.55 -18.21 11.52
C GLU A 79 -5.66 -18.85 10.13
N PRO A 80 -5.59 -20.19 10.02
CA PRO A 80 -5.61 -20.85 8.71
C PRO A 80 -6.89 -20.59 7.89
N GLY A 81 -7.99 -20.23 8.54
CA GLY A 81 -9.24 -19.85 7.88
C GLY A 81 -9.14 -18.58 7.02
N SER A 82 -8.32 -17.61 7.45
CA SER A 82 -8.14 -16.32 6.79
C SER A 82 -7.22 -16.38 5.57
N VAL A 83 -6.45 -17.46 5.41
CA VAL A 83 -5.47 -17.62 4.31
C VAL A 83 -6.12 -17.50 2.93
N ARG A 84 -7.33 -18.05 2.75
CA ARG A 84 -8.05 -17.99 1.47
C ARG A 84 -8.38 -16.56 1.08
N GLY A 85 -8.94 -15.77 2.00
CA GLY A 85 -9.27 -14.37 1.78
C GLY A 85 -8.04 -13.55 1.44
N ALA A 86 -6.96 -13.71 2.21
CA ALA A 86 -5.68 -13.06 1.95
C ALA A 86 -5.10 -13.43 0.57
N PHE A 87 -5.18 -14.70 0.18
CA PHE A 87 -4.70 -15.16 -1.12
C PHE A 87 -5.50 -14.56 -2.28
N TYR A 88 -6.83 -14.57 -2.19
CA TYR A 88 -7.68 -13.94 -3.21
C TYR A 88 -7.48 -12.42 -3.26
N GLY A 89 -7.32 -11.77 -2.13
CA GLY A 89 -6.98 -10.35 -2.06
C GLY A 89 -5.66 -10.04 -2.77
N ALA A 90 -4.61 -10.80 -2.48
CA ALA A 90 -3.31 -10.64 -3.14
C ALA A 90 -3.40 -10.87 -4.66
N LEU A 91 -4.07 -11.95 -5.08
CA LEU A 91 -4.21 -12.31 -6.50
C LEU A 91 -5.00 -11.27 -7.28
N LEU A 92 -6.16 -10.85 -6.74
CA LEU A 92 -7.01 -9.84 -7.37
C LEU A 92 -6.37 -8.45 -7.34
N GLY A 93 -5.63 -8.13 -6.27
CA GLY A 93 -4.86 -6.88 -6.18
C GLY A 93 -3.79 -6.78 -7.25
N ALA A 94 -2.93 -7.79 -7.35
CA ALA A 94 -1.90 -7.84 -8.38
C ALA A 94 -2.49 -7.92 -9.79
N GLY A 95 -3.39 -8.89 -10.01
CA GLY A 95 -3.98 -9.15 -11.32
C GLY A 95 -4.85 -8.01 -11.82
N GLY A 96 -5.67 -7.43 -10.94
CA GLY A 96 -6.55 -6.31 -11.27
C GLY A 96 -5.76 -5.07 -11.70
N LEU A 97 -4.75 -4.70 -10.92
CA LEU A 97 -3.93 -3.52 -11.25
C LEU A 97 -3.05 -3.76 -12.49
N TYR A 98 -2.52 -4.97 -12.65
CA TYR A 98 -1.79 -5.36 -13.86
C TYR A 98 -2.66 -5.28 -15.11
N LEU A 99 -3.88 -5.83 -15.06
CA LEU A 99 -4.83 -5.77 -16.18
C LEU A 99 -5.24 -4.32 -16.50
N LEU A 100 -5.45 -3.48 -15.49
CA LEU A 100 -5.71 -2.05 -15.70
C LEU A 100 -4.53 -1.37 -16.40
N GLY A 101 -3.29 -1.69 -16.03
CA GLY A 101 -2.08 -1.18 -16.67
C GLY A 101 -2.00 -1.58 -18.14
N VAL A 102 -2.17 -2.87 -18.43
CA VAL A 102 -2.17 -3.40 -19.81
C VAL A 102 -3.29 -2.77 -20.65
N LEU A 103 -4.50 -2.65 -20.10
CA LEU A 103 -5.63 -2.03 -20.81
C LEU A 103 -5.35 -0.55 -21.09
N TYR A 104 -4.81 0.17 -20.13
CA TYR A 104 -4.44 1.58 -20.32
C TYR A 104 -3.38 1.72 -21.42
N GLU A 105 -2.35 0.89 -21.42
CA GLU A 105 -1.29 0.89 -22.43
C GLU A 105 -1.84 0.57 -23.82
N ALA A 106 -2.72 -0.43 -23.93
CA ALA A 106 -3.39 -0.78 -25.19
C ALA A 106 -4.24 0.36 -25.75
N LEU A 107 -4.91 1.14 -24.88
CA LEU A 107 -5.79 2.26 -25.29
C LEU A 107 -5.00 3.54 -25.58
N ARG A 108 -3.90 3.79 -24.88
CA ARG A 108 -3.17 5.07 -24.93
C ARG A 108 -1.82 4.98 -25.64
N GLY A 109 -1.33 3.77 -25.93
CA GLY A 109 -0.02 3.56 -26.59
C GLY A 109 1.19 3.93 -25.71
N ARG A 110 1.01 4.06 -24.42
CA ARG A 110 2.07 4.38 -23.45
C ARG A 110 1.77 3.76 -22.09
N ALA A 111 2.79 3.32 -21.39
CA ALA A 111 2.67 2.84 -20.03
C ALA A 111 2.10 3.95 -19.12
N GLY A 112 1.13 3.60 -18.29
CA GLY A 112 0.45 4.52 -17.40
C GLY A 112 0.61 4.19 -15.92
N LEU A 113 1.02 2.94 -15.62
CA LEU A 113 1.31 2.44 -14.27
C LEU A 113 2.77 1.99 -14.19
N GLY A 114 3.35 2.07 -13.01
CA GLY A 114 4.67 1.49 -12.73
C GLY A 114 4.62 -0.04 -12.70
N ASP A 115 5.66 -0.68 -13.21
CA ASP A 115 5.75 -2.15 -13.26
C ASP A 115 5.66 -2.81 -11.88
N GLY A 116 6.02 -2.09 -10.83
CA GLY A 116 6.00 -2.56 -9.44
C GLY A 116 4.68 -2.35 -8.71
N ASP A 117 3.80 -1.46 -9.18
CA ASP A 117 2.53 -1.14 -8.50
C ASP A 117 1.63 -2.37 -8.30
N PRO A 118 1.53 -3.33 -9.25
CA PRO A 118 0.81 -4.57 -9.02
C PRO A 118 1.34 -5.40 -7.85
N ALA A 119 2.65 -5.40 -7.62
CA ALA A 119 3.24 -6.12 -6.49
C ALA A 119 2.89 -5.46 -5.14
N VAL A 120 2.89 -4.14 -5.09
CA VAL A 120 2.41 -3.38 -3.92
C VAL A 120 0.93 -3.64 -3.67
N MET A 121 0.13 -3.69 -4.72
CA MET A 121 -1.30 -3.98 -4.61
C MET A 121 -1.58 -5.42 -4.17
N ALA A 122 -0.71 -6.39 -4.54
CA ALA A 122 -0.76 -7.75 -3.98
C ALA A 122 -0.56 -7.74 -2.46
N LEU A 123 0.43 -6.98 -2.01
CA LEU A 123 0.73 -6.83 -0.58
C LEU A 123 -0.48 -6.25 0.16
N ILE A 124 -0.99 -5.12 -0.30
CA ILE A 124 -2.14 -4.45 0.32
C ILE A 124 -3.38 -5.35 0.29
N GLY A 125 -3.65 -5.99 -0.84
CA GLY A 125 -4.80 -6.88 -1.01
C GLY A 125 -4.77 -8.11 -0.10
N ALA A 126 -3.58 -8.62 0.24
CA ALA A 126 -3.45 -9.72 1.20
C ALA A 126 -3.98 -9.34 2.59
N TRP A 127 -3.80 -8.09 3.02
CA TRP A 127 -4.28 -7.57 4.32
C TRP A 127 -5.72 -7.08 4.29
N THR A 128 -6.11 -6.36 3.22
CA THR A 128 -7.45 -5.73 3.13
C THR A 128 -8.51 -6.64 2.56
N GLY A 129 -8.10 -7.80 2.01
CA GLY A 129 -9.02 -8.67 1.27
C GLY A 129 -9.44 -8.10 -0.09
N PRO A 130 -10.19 -8.89 -0.88
CA PRO A 130 -10.65 -8.49 -2.21
C PRO A 130 -11.61 -7.29 -2.19
N GLU A 131 -12.44 -7.18 -1.17
CA GLU A 131 -13.43 -6.12 -1.04
C GLU A 131 -12.78 -4.75 -0.80
N GLY A 132 -11.67 -4.72 -0.04
CA GLY A 132 -10.92 -3.49 0.27
C GLY A 132 -10.24 -2.87 -0.94
N LEU A 133 -9.91 -3.67 -1.96
CA LEU A 133 -9.12 -3.22 -3.11
C LEU A 133 -9.70 -2.03 -3.86
N VAL A 134 -11.02 -1.99 -4.03
CA VAL A 134 -11.72 -0.89 -4.73
C VAL A 134 -11.54 0.42 -3.98
N PHE A 135 -11.66 0.38 -2.65
CA PHE A 135 -11.47 1.55 -1.79
C PHE A 135 -10.02 2.01 -1.77
N VAL A 136 -9.06 1.07 -1.77
CA VAL A 136 -7.62 1.39 -1.86
C VAL A 136 -7.32 2.15 -3.14
N ILE A 137 -7.77 1.64 -4.30
CA ILE A 137 -7.58 2.31 -5.59
C ILE A 137 -8.23 3.69 -5.59
N PHE A 138 -9.43 3.80 -5.03
CA PHE A 138 -10.15 5.07 -4.97
C PHE A 138 -9.40 6.12 -4.12
N VAL A 139 -8.95 5.76 -2.94
CA VAL A 139 -8.17 6.65 -2.07
C VAL A 139 -6.83 7.00 -2.73
N ALA A 140 -6.15 6.03 -3.35
CA ALA A 140 -4.90 6.26 -4.06
C ALA A 140 -5.09 7.21 -5.26
N ALA A 141 -6.16 7.04 -6.04
CA ALA A 141 -6.46 7.88 -7.18
C ALA A 141 -6.80 9.32 -6.76
N ILE A 142 -7.60 9.51 -5.72
CA ILE A 142 -7.93 10.84 -5.19
C ILE A 142 -6.67 11.53 -4.67
N SER A 143 -5.93 10.89 -3.77
CA SER A 143 -4.74 11.47 -3.16
C SER A 143 -3.64 11.74 -4.19
N GLY A 144 -3.41 10.84 -5.14
CA GLY A 144 -2.47 11.02 -6.24
C GLY A 144 -2.89 12.14 -7.19
N SER A 145 -4.19 12.25 -7.52
CA SER A 145 -4.72 13.33 -8.38
C SER A 145 -4.62 14.69 -7.71
N LEU A 146 -4.92 14.77 -6.41
CA LEU A 146 -4.79 16.02 -5.64
C LEU A 146 -3.32 16.44 -5.58
N PHE A 147 -2.43 15.53 -5.25
CA PHE A 147 -1.00 15.83 -5.21
C PHE A 147 -0.46 16.23 -6.59
N GLY A 148 -0.76 15.45 -7.63
CA GLY A 148 -0.35 15.75 -9.01
C GLY A 148 -0.91 17.07 -9.50
N GLY A 149 -2.19 17.38 -9.20
CA GLY A 149 -2.82 18.65 -9.52
C GLY A 149 -2.13 19.84 -8.84
N LEU A 150 -1.85 19.74 -7.55
CA LEU A 150 -1.13 20.77 -6.79
C LEU A 150 0.31 20.96 -7.30
N TRP A 151 0.98 19.86 -7.62
CA TRP A 151 2.32 19.87 -8.20
C TRP A 151 2.34 20.59 -9.55
N LEU A 152 1.35 20.33 -10.41
CA LEU A 152 1.17 20.98 -11.71
C LEU A 152 0.95 22.49 -11.58
N LEU A 153 0.13 22.91 -10.63
CA LEU A 153 -0.12 24.33 -10.39
C LEU A 153 1.15 25.08 -9.96
N LYS A 154 2.05 24.40 -9.24
CA LYS A 154 3.30 24.97 -8.76
C LYS A 154 4.41 24.96 -9.81
N ASN A 155 4.48 23.92 -10.66
CA ASN A 155 5.57 23.70 -11.62
C ASN A 155 5.06 23.65 -13.06
N ARG A 156 4.64 24.81 -13.61
CA ARG A 156 3.98 24.92 -14.91
C ARG A 156 4.80 24.48 -16.15
N GLN A 157 6.10 24.30 -16.05
CA GLN A 157 6.95 24.24 -17.25
C GLN A 157 7.26 22.83 -17.79
N ASN A 158 7.25 21.73 -16.99
CA ASN A 158 7.71 20.41 -17.47
C ASN A 158 6.90 19.21 -16.92
N TRP A 159 5.61 19.35 -16.75
CA TRP A 159 4.77 18.30 -16.13
C TRP A 159 4.65 17.00 -16.93
N ARG A 160 4.85 17.04 -18.24
CA ARG A 160 4.73 15.85 -19.11
C ARG A 160 5.92 14.90 -19.02
N GLU A 161 7.04 15.37 -18.47
CA GLU A 161 8.32 14.64 -18.44
C GLU A 161 8.71 14.20 -17.02
N THR A 162 8.04 14.69 -15.97
CA THR A 162 8.35 14.31 -14.59
C THR A 162 7.49 13.12 -14.18
N PRO A 163 8.07 11.92 -14.00
CA PRO A 163 7.35 10.78 -13.48
C PRO A 163 6.96 11.04 -12.02
N VAL A 164 5.70 10.80 -11.68
CA VAL A 164 5.18 10.91 -10.31
C VAL A 164 5.10 9.51 -9.73
N PRO A 165 5.72 9.24 -8.57
CA PRO A 165 5.62 7.94 -7.92
C PRO A 165 4.17 7.67 -7.53
N PHE A 166 3.62 6.49 -7.90
CA PHE A 166 2.23 6.12 -7.59
C PHE A 166 2.13 5.22 -6.35
N ALA A 167 3.16 4.39 -6.09
CA ALA A 167 3.16 3.48 -4.95
C ALA A 167 2.95 4.16 -3.58
N PRO A 168 3.47 5.38 -3.28
CA PRO A 168 3.17 6.05 -2.02
C PRO A 168 1.68 6.31 -1.80
N PHE A 169 0.93 6.62 -2.86
CA PHE A 169 -0.52 6.83 -2.78
C PHE A 169 -1.28 5.51 -2.62
N LEU A 170 -0.80 4.42 -3.24
CA LEU A 170 -1.31 3.07 -2.98
C LEU A 170 -1.07 2.66 -1.53
N CYS A 171 0.12 2.90 -1.00
CA CYS A 171 0.46 2.62 0.40
C CYS A 171 -0.43 3.42 1.36
N LEU A 172 -0.66 4.71 1.09
CA LEU A 172 -1.57 5.54 1.86
C LEU A 172 -3.00 4.99 1.80
N GLY A 173 -3.49 4.64 0.60
CA GLY A 173 -4.80 4.02 0.41
C GLY A 173 -4.93 2.71 1.20
N GLY A 174 -3.90 1.85 1.14
CA GLY A 174 -3.85 0.59 1.88
C GLY A 174 -3.94 0.79 3.38
N LEU A 175 -3.19 1.73 3.95
CA LEU A 175 -3.24 2.03 5.38
C LEU A 175 -4.59 2.61 5.79
N VAL A 176 -5.13 3.57 5.05
CA VAL A 176 -6.43 4.18 5.34
C VAL A 176 -7.52 3.12 5.34
N VAL A 177 -7.58 2.32 4.27
CA VAL A 177 -8.60 1.28 4.14
C VAL A 177 -8.43 0.21 5.23
N HIS A 178 -7.22 -0.25 5.48
CA HIS A 178 -6.96 -1.26 6.50
C HIS A 178 -7.46 -0.83 7.88
N TRP A 179 -7.32 0.44 8.24
CA TRP A 179 -7.75 0.96 9.56
C TRP A 179 -9.22 1.36 9.62
N THR A 180 -9.84 1.76 8.51
CA THR A 180 -11.23 2.23 8.50
C THR A 180 -12.21 1.17 8.00
N TYR A 181 -11.71 0.16 7.28
CA TYR A 181 -12.55 -0.82 6.59
C TYR A 181 -13.33 -1.77 7.51
N PRO A 182 -12.80 -2.24 8.66
CA PRO A 182 -13.59 -3.05 9.58
C PRO A 182 -14.90 -2.39 9.99
N GLU A 183 -14.88 -1.07 10.24
CA GLU A 183 -16.08 -0.32 10.61
C GLU A 183 -17.06 -0.16 9.43
N ILE A 184 -16.52 0.04 8.22
CA ILE A 184 -17.33 0.20 7.00
C ILE A 184 -18.02 -1.12 6.62
N LEU A 185 -17.32 -2.25 6.73
CA LEU A 185 -17.88 -3.58 6.41
C LEU A 185 -18.98 -3.98 7.39
N TYR A 186 -18.83 -3.71 8.67
CA TYR A 186 -19.87 -4.01 9.65
C TYR A 186 -21.19 -3.28 9.38
N GLN A 187 -21.14 -2.15 8.67
CA GLN A 187 -22.33 -1.36 8.30
C GLN A 187 -22.89 -1.74 6.93
N TRP A 188 -22.20 -2.59 6.14
CA TRP A 188 -22.68 -2.93 4.79
C TRP A 188 -23.55 -4.18 4.82
N PRO A 189 -24.82 -4.08 4.35
CA PRO A 189 -25.81 -5.17 4.49
C PRO A 189 -25.47 -6.45 3.72
N LEU A 190 -24.52 -6.42 2.78
CA LEU A 190 -24.13 -7.61 2.00
C LEU A 190 -23.26 -8.60 2.80
N TYR A 191 -22.59 -8.16 3.86
CA TYR A 191 -21.77 -9.03 4.70
C TYR A 191 -22.58 -9.96 5.63
N GLN A 192 -23.87 -9.67 5.79
CA GLN A 192 -24.80 -10.51 6.59
C GLN A 192 -25.41 -11.68 5.80
N ILE A 193 -25.09 -11.80 4.50
CA ILE A 193 -25.72 -12.79 3.59
C ILE A 193 -24.78 -13.98 3.31
N PHE A 194 -23.49 -13.88 3.64
CA PHE A 194 -22.48 -14.94 3.49
C PHE A 194 -21.83 -15.28 4.82
#